data_a4c3904fb372cb4f2effd095160ed832
#
_entry.id   a4c3904fb372cb4f2effd095160ed832
#
_cell.length_a   1.000
_cell.length_b   1.000
_cell.length_c   1.000
_cell.angle_alpha   90.00
_cell.angle_beta   90.00
_cell.angle_gamma   90.00
#
_symmetry.space_group_name_H-M   'P 1'
#
loop_
_entity.id
_entity.type
_entity.pdbx_description
1 polymer ?
#
loop_
_entity_poly.entity_id
_entity_poly.type
_entity_poly.pdbx_seq_one_letter_code
_entity_poly.pdbx_strand_id
1 'polypeptide(L)'
;MEWSFVFFLNSALWCVGLAMDAFSVSLANGLHDPYMSRRRGAIIAGTFGVFQAVMPMAGWLCVHTIVELFSAFEKFVPWIALALLGYIGGKMLLEGIKGEEAEETAELSAGALFMQGVATSIDALSVGFTISEYGWLMALVCSLIVATVTFFICEAGLSLGKKFGTQLSGKASILGGVILIGIGLEIFISGVFG
;
A
#
# COMPACT_ATOMS: atom_id res chain seq x y z
N MET A 1 -18.28 19.31 12.91
CA MET A 1 -16.85 19.72 12.88
C MET A 1 -16.66 20.78 11.81
N GLU A 2 -15.89 21.80 12.09
CA GLU A 2 -15.65 22.91 11.14
C GLU A 2 -14.35 22.66 10.36
N TRP A 3 -14.26 23.27 9.16
CA TRP A 3 -13.04 23.30 8.35
C TRP A 3 -11.93 24.08 9.09
N SER A 4 -11.14 23.37 9.87
CA SER A 4 -10.12 23.92 10.76
C SER A 4 -8.74 23.51 10.27
N PHE A 5 -7.73 24.33 10.56
CA PHE A 5 -6.32 23.95 10.33
C PHE A 5 -5.96 22.61 11.01
N VAL A 6 -6.55 22.34 12.19
CA VAL A 6 -6.40 21.07 12.90
C VAL A 6 -6.92 19.87 12.10
N PHE A 7 -8.02 20.03 11.35
CA PHE A 7 -8.53 18.99 10.45
C PHE A 7 -7.48 18.62 9.38
N PHE A 8 -6.91 19.61 8.71
CA PHE A 8 -5.90 19.35 7.67
C PHE A 8 -4.62 18.77 8.24
N LEU A 9 -4.18 19.24 9.42
CA LEU A 9 -3.00 18.71 10.09
C LEU A 9 -3.20 17.25 10.52
N ASN A 10 -4.32 16.94 11.16
CA ASN A 10 -4.64 15.57 11.56
C ASN A 10 -4.76 14.65 10.35
N SER A 11 -5.46 15.09 9.29
CA SER A 11 -5.55 14.33 8.05
C SER A 11 -4.16 14.05 7.45
N ALA A 12 -3.25 15.02 7.45
CA ALA A 12 -1.88 14.84 6.97
C ALA A 12 -1.06 13.89 7.84
N LEU A 13 -1.22 13.94 9.16
CA LEU A 13 -0.53 13.02 10.09
C LEU A 13 -1.00 11.57 9.90
N TRP A 14 -2.31 11.34 9.78
CA TRP A 14 -2.86 10.03 9.44
C TRP A 14 -2.31 9.52 8.10
N CYS A 15 -2.20 10.41 7.11
CA CYS A 15 -1.68 10.05 5.78
C CYS A 15 -0.27 9.49 5.83
N VAL A 16 0.63 10.07 6.62
CA VAL A 16 2.02 9.59 6.70
C VAL A 16 2.07 8.18 7.27
N GLY A 17 1.31 7.90 8.33
CA GLY A 17 1.23 6.56 8.92
C GLY A 17 0.72 5.52 7.90
N LEU A 18 -0.44 5.81 7.30
CA LEU A 18 -1.08 4.95 6.29
C LEU A 18 -0.24 4.72 5.03
N ALA A 19 0.55 5.72 4.62
CA ALA A 19 1.36 5.62 3.41
C ALA A 19 2.65 4.81 3.60
N MET A 20 3.02 4.42 4.83
CA MET A 20 4.29 3.72 5.07
C MET A 20 4.31 2.32 4.48
N ASP A 21 3.20 1.58 4.53
CA ASP A 21 3.09 0.26 3.90
C ASP A 21 3.19 0.37 2.38
N ALA A 22 2.44 1.32 1.79
CA ALA A 22 2.50 1.60 0.35
C ALA A 22 3.88 2.10 -0.09
N PHE A 23 4.58 2.90 0.73
CA PHE A 23 5.98 3.30 0.51
C PHE A 23 6.90 2.09 0.46
N SER A 24 6.80 1.20 1.44
CA SER A 24 7.67 0.03 1.55
C SER A 24 7.47 -0.95 0.39
N VAL A 25 6.21 -1.17 -0.02
CA VAL A 25 5.89 -1.96 -1.21
C VAL A 25 6.37 -1.28 -2.49
N SER A 26 6.23 0.05 -2.59
CA SER A 26 6.77 0.83 -3.71
C SER A 26 8.29 0.75 -3.79
N LEU A 27 8.97 0.81 -2.64
CA LEU A 27 10.42 0.62 -2.55
C LEU A 27 10.81 -0.77 -3.08
N ALA A 28 10.11 -1.83 -2.66
CA ALA A 28 10.35 -3.20 -3.12
C ALA A 28 10.13 -3.34 -4.64
N ASN A 29 9.07 -2.73 -5.18
CA ASN A 29 8.79 -2.72 -6.63
C ASN A 29 9.90 -1.97 -7.40
N GLY A 30 10.40 -0.85 -6.86
CA GLY A 30 11.52 -0.12 -7.44
C GLY A 30 12.84 -0.87 -7.39
N LEU A 31 13.08 -1.68 -6.35
CA LEU A 31 14.23 -2.57 -6.24
C LEU A 31 14.15 -3.71 -7.26
N HIS A 32 12.94 -4.26 -7.46
CA HIS A 32 12.70 -5.37 -8.39
C HIS A 32 12.87 -4.94 -9.85
N ASP A 33 12.38 -3.76 -10.24
CA ASP A 33 12.53 -3.19 -11.58
C ASP A 33 13.21 -1.82 -11.53
N PRO A 34 14.57 -1.78 -11.48
CA PRO A 34 15.31 -0.53 -11.41
C PRO A 34 15.19 0.33 -12.68
N TYR A 35 14.91 -0.29 -13.82
CA TYR A 35 14.80 0.37 -15.13
C TYR A 35 13.37 0.73 -15.49
N MET A 36 12.43 0.53 -14.59
CA MET A 36 11.01 0.88 -14.75
C MET A 36 10.83 2.29 -15.31
N SER A 37 9.98 2.42 -16.33
CA SER A 37 9.67 3.71 -16.93
C SER A 37 8.94 4.63 -15.93
N ARG A 38 9.09 5.96 -16.10
CA ARG A 38 8.37 6.94 -15.25
C ARG A 38 6.86 6.78 -15.33
N ARG A 39 6.32 6.46 -16.52
CA ARG A 39 4.88 6.23 -16.70
C ARG A 39 4.39 5.06 -15.86
N ARG A 40 5.16 3.99 -15.82
CA ARG A 40 4.82 2.81 -15.03
C ARG A 40 4.90 3.09 -13.52
N GLY A 41 5.93 3.82 -13.07
CA GLY A 41 6.02 4.29 -11.69
C GLY A 41 4.79 5.11 -11.29
N ALA A 42 4.39 6.07 -12.11
CA ALA A 42 3.19 6.87 -11.87
C ALA A 42 1.90 6.04 -11.83
N ILE A 43 1.79 4.97 -12.64
CA ILE A 43 0.66 4.04 -12.57
C ILE A 43 0.64 3.29 -11.24
N ILE A 44 1.79 2.79 -10.78
CA ILE A 44 1.90 2.08 -9.50
C ILE A 44 1.54 3.02 -8.34
N ALA A 45 2.17 4.19 -8.26
CA ALA A 45 1.89 5.19 -7.23
C ALA A 45 0.42 5.68 -7.28
N GLY A 46 -0.12 5.86 -8.49
CA GLY A 46 -1.52 6.23 -8.70
C GLY A 46 -2.49 5.14 -8.23
N THR A 47 -2.17 3.87 -8.48
CA THR A 47 -2.98 2.74 -7.99
C THR A 47 -3.02 2.74 -6.46
N PHE A 48 -1.89 2.86 -5.79
CA PHE A 48 -1.86 2.93 -4.32
C PHE A 48 -2.62 4.16 -3.80
N GLY A 49 -2.46 5.32 -4.43
CA GLY A 49 -3.22 6.53 -4.10
C GLY A 49 -4.73 6.33 -4.24
N VAL A 50 -5.19 5.68 -5.31
CA VAL A 50 -6.61 5.38 -5.52
C VAL A 50 -7.15 4.44 -4.44
N PHE A 51 -6.43 3.38 -4.10
CA PHE A 51 -6.83 2.48 -3.02
C PHE A 51 -6.88 3.21 -1.68
N GLN A 52 -5.92 4.07 -1.40
CA GLN A 52 -5.86 4.91 -0.19
C GLN A 52 -6.94 6.00 -0.15
N ALA A 53 -7.61 6.32 -1.27
CA ALA A 53 -8.80 7.15 -1.28
C ALA A 53 -10.08 6.33 -1.11
N VAL A 54 -10.17 5.20 -1.83
CA VAL A 54 -11.38 4.38 -1.88
C VAL A 54 -11.64 3.67 -0.55
N MET A 55 -10.58 3.19 0.12
CA MET A 55 -10.73 2.41 1.35
C MET A 55 -11.30 3.22 2.53
N PRO A 56 -10.83 4.44 2.87
CA PRO A 56 -11.47 5.26 3.90
C PRO A 56 -12.92 5.59 3.57
N MET A 57 -13.21 5.87 2.30
CA MET A 57 -14.59 6.13 1.87
C MET A 57 -15.46 4.88 1.98
N ALA A 58 -14.93 3.70 1.67
CA ALA A 58 -15.64 2.44 1.88
C ALA A 58 -15.89 2.19 3.36
N GLY A 59 -14.90 2.40 4.24
CA GLY A 59 -15.06 2.33 5.68
C GLY A 59 -16.10 3.30 6.22
N TRP A 60 -16.06 4.56 5.78
CA TRP A 60 -17.06 5.58 6.11
C TRP A 60 -18.47 5.15 5.70
N LEU A 61 -18.63 4.64 4.47
CA LEU A 61 -19.92 4.15 3.95
C LEU A 61 -20.41 2.92 4.74
N CYS A 62 -19.51 2.00 5.09
CA CYS A 62 -19.86 0.81 5.86
C CYS A 62 -20.43 1.16 7.23
N VAL A 63 -19.86 2.14 7.94
CA VAL A 63 -20.39 2.61 9.22
C VAL A 63 -21.81 3.15 9.08
N HIS A 64 -22.09 3.83 7.97
CA HIS A 64 -23.41 4.43 7.73
C HIS A 64 -24.46 3.47 7.18
N THR A 65 -24.06 2.28 6.73
CA THR A 65 -24.96 1.34 6.07
C THR A 65 -25.05 -0.02 6.74
N ILE A 66 -23.93 -0.66 7.08
CA ILE A 66 -23.91 -2.08 7.51
C ILE A 66 -22.72 -2.37 8.44
N VAL A 67 -22.81 -2.02 9.71
CA VAL A 67 -21.72 -2.25 10.69
C VAL A 67 -21.40 -3.74 10.90
N GLU A 68 -22.41 -4.62 10.87
CA GLU A 68 -22.22 -6.05 11.20
C GLU A 68 -21.46 -6.84 10.14
N LEU A 69 -21.61 -6.51 8.85
CA LEU A 69 -20.94 -7.24 7.77
C LEU A 69 -19.44 -6.94 7.71
N PHE A 70 -19.06 -5.75 8.16
CA PHE A 70 -17.68 -5.27 8.09
C PHE A 70 -16.79 -5.91 9.16
N SER A 71 -17.26 -6.03 10.39
CA SER A 71 -16.52 -6.65 11.48
C SER A 71 -16.19 -8.14 11.22
N ALA A 72 -17.01 -8.80 10.39
CA ALA A 72 -16.72 -10.16 9.95
C ALA A 72 -15.59 -10.20 8.91
N PHE A 73 -15.53 -9.23 7.99
CA PHE A 73 -14.51 -9.16 6.94
C PHE A 73 -13.14 -8.76 7.49
N GLU A 74 -13.09 -7.85 8.45
CA GLU A 74 -11.87 -7.34 9.08
C GLU A 74 -10.98 -8.46 9.64
N LYS A 75 -11.57 -9.54 10.15
CA LYS A 75 -10.84 -10.71 10.67
C LYS A 75 -10.07 -11.49 9.60
N PHE A 76 -10.51 -11.45 8.34
CA PHE A 76 -9.85 -12.17 7.24
C PHE A 76 -8.75 -11.36 6.57
N VAL A 77 -8.75 -10.07 6.77
CA VAL A 77 -7.83 -9.11 6.16
C VAL A 77 -6.35 -9.46 6.42
N PRO A 78 -5.89 -9.70 7.66
CA PRO A 78 -4.49 -10.02 7.93
C PRO A 78 -4.04 -11.31 7.23
N TRP A 79 -4.93 -12.29 7.10
CA TRP A 79 -4.66 -13.55 6.40
C TRP A 79 -4.50 -13.34 4.90
N ILE A 80 -5.36 -12.50 4.32
CA ILE A 80 -5.31 -12.15 2.89
C ILE A 80 -4.01 -11.39 2.59
N ALA A 81 -3.67 -10.39 3.41
CA ALA A 81 -2.44 -9.61 3.25
C ALA A 81 -1.19 -10.51 3.34
N LEU A 82 -1.12 -11.39 4.35
CA LEU A 82 -0.01 -12.33 4.51
C LEU A 82 0.11 -13.25 3.29
N ALA A 83 -0.99 -13.82 2.80
CA ALA A 83 -0.98 -14.71 1.64
C ALA A 83 -0.51 -13.98 0.38
N LEU A 84 -1.00 -12.76 0.13
CA LEU A 84 -0.70 -12.00 -1.08
C LEU A 84 0.75 -11.48 -1.07
N LEU A 85 1.16 -10.81 -0.01
CA LEU A 85 2.51 -10.25 0.10
C LEU A 85 3.55 -11.36 0.26
N GLY A 86 3.20 -12.44 0.95
CA GLY A 86 4.03 -13.64 1.06
C GLY A 86 4.24 -14.34 -0.29
N TYR A 87 3.20 -14.45 -1.12
CA TYR A 87 3.30 -15.02 -2.46
C TYR A 87 4.18 -14.16 -3.38
N ILE A 88 3.92 -12.83 -3.43
CA ILE A 88 4.69 -11.91 -4.29
C ILE A 88 6.14 -11.83 -3.82
N GLY A 89 6.35 -11.64 -2.51
CA GLY A 89 7.69 -11.58 -1.93
C GLY A 89 8.45 -12.89 -2.07
N GLY A 90 7.77 -14.03 -1.90
CA GLY A 90 8.35 -15.36 -2.11
C GLY A 90 8.79 -15.57 -3.56
N LYS A 91 7.99 -15.14 -4.54
CA LYS A 91 8.35 -15.18 -5.95
C LYS A 91 9.60 -14.35 -6.24
N MET A 92 9.64 -13.11 -5.74
CA MET A 92 10.81 -12.23 -5.88
C MET A 92 12.09 -12.82 -5.24
N LEU A 93 11.95 -13.47 -4.08
CA LEU A 93 13.06 -14.17 -3.43
C LEU A 93 13.59 -15.32 -4.29
N LEU A 94 12.71 -16.15 -4.84
CA LEU A 94 13.10 -17.28 -5.68
C LEU A 94 13.79 -16.81 -6.95
N GLU A 95 13.30 -15.77 -7.62
CA GLU A 95 13.92 -15.17 -8.79
C GLU A 95 15.31 -14.62 -8.47
N GLY A 96 15.44 -13.89 -7.34
CA GLY A 96 16.74 -13.35 -6.91
C GLY A 96 17.76 -14.42 -6.52
N ILE A 97 17.34 -15.54 -5.92
CA ILE A 97 18.25 -16.65 -5.53
C ILE A 97 18.70 -17.44 -6.76
N LYS A 98 17.82 -17.66 -7.74
CA LYS A 98 18.16 -18.38 -8.99
C LYS A 98 19.11 -17.60 -9.88
N GLY A 99 19.35 -16.33 -9.62
CA GLY A 99 20.20 -15.47 -10.44
C GLY A 99 19.65 -15.27 -11.86
N GLU A 100 18.36 -15.59 -12.04
CA GLU A 100 17.66 -15.21 -13.25
C GLU A 100 17.64 -13.67 -13.22
N GLU A 101 18.50 -13.06 -14.07
CA GLU A 101 18.34 -11.64 -14.39
C GLU A 101 16.88 -11.49 -14.75
N ALA A 102 16.18 -10.56 -14.08
CA ALA A 102 14.77 -10.31 -14.37
C ALA A 102 14.68 -10.22 -15.89
N GLU A 103 14.15 -11.28 -16.53
CA GLU A 103 13.85 -11.23 -17.95
C GLU A 103 13.08 -9.92 -18.13
N GLU A 104 13.30 -9.20 -19.23
CA GLU A 104 12.68 -7.91 -19.55
C GLU A 104 11.15 -7.89 -19.38
N THR A 105 10.57 -9.00 -18.95
CA THR A 105 9.14 -9.27 -18.76
C THR A 105 8.70 -9.45 -17.30
N ALA A 106 9.54 -9.23 -16.29
CA ALA A 106 9.06 -9.21 -14.90
C ALA A 106 8.19 -7.96 -14.63
N GLU A 107 7.32 -7.70 -15.58
CA GLU A 107 6.28 -6.70 -15.42
C GLU A 107 5.39 -7.13 -14.26
N LEU A 108 5.34 -6.28 -13.21
CA LEU A 108 4.34 -6.39 -12.16
C LEU A 108 2.97 -6.51 -12.84
N SER A 109 2.37 -7.69 -12.79
CA SER A 109 1.09 -7.90 -13.48
C SER A 109 0.04 -6.98 -12.86
N ALA A 110 -0.95 -6.57 -13.65
CA ALA A 110 -2.05 -5.73 -13.15
C ALA A 110 -2.75 -6.39 -11.95
N GLY A 111 -2.82 -7.73 -11.92
CA GLY A 111 -3.36 -8.49 -10.79
C GLY A 111 -2.50 -8.37 -9.53
N ALA A 112 -1.18 -8.48 -9.66
CA ALA A 112 -0.26 -8.32 -8.53
C ALA A 112 -0.30 -6.89 -7.97
N LEU A 113 -0.36 -5.88 -8.84
CA LEU A 113 -0.49 -4.48 -8.45
C LEU A 113 -1.82 -4.22 -7.71
N PHE A 114 -2.92 -4.77 -8.21
CA PHE A 114 -4.23 -4.70 -7.55
C PHE A 114 -4.17 -5.33 -6.16
N MET A 115 -3.59 -6.53 -6.03
CA MET A 115 -3.43 -7.23 -4.76
C MET A 115 -2.57 -6.44 -3.77
N GLN A 116 -1.46 -5.87 -4.22
CA GLN A 116 -0.63 -4.99 -3.39
C GLN A 116 -1.41 -3.76 -2.92
N GLY A 117 -2.18 -3.13 -3.83
CA GLY A 117 -3.03 -1.98 -3.50
C GLY A 117 -4.06 -2.31 -2.42
N VAL A 118 -4.74 -3.44 -2.54
CA VAL A 118 -5.67 -3.93 -1.49
C VAL A 118 -4.92 -4.16 -0.19
N ALA A 119 -3.83 -4.93 -0.20
CA ALA A 119 -3.10 -5.31 1.01
C ALA A 119 -2.57 -4.10 1.81
N THR A 120 -2.07 -3.07 1.10
CA THR A 120 -1.47 -1.88 1.73
C THR A 120 -2.48 -0.79 2.12
N SER A 121 -3.76 -0.95 1.79
CA SER A 121 -4.80 0.05 2.08
C SER A 121 -5.88 -0.45 3.04
N ILE A 122 -5.67 -1.62 3.59
CA ILE A 122 -6.60 -2.25 4.53
C ILE A 122 -6.73 -1.44 5.84
N ASP A 123 -5.62 -0.93 6.34
CA ASP A 123 -5.56 -0.02 7.49
C ASP A 123 -6.31 1.30 7.21
N ALA A 124 -6.28 1.77 5.97
CA ALA A 124 -7.04 2.94 5.53
C ALA A 124 -8.57 2.76 5.67
N LEU A 125 -9.03 1.53 5.60
CA LEU A 125 -10.43 1.21 5.86
C LEU A 125 -10.82 1.53 7.31
N SER A 126 -9.94 1.22 8.28
CA SER A 126 -10.14 1.55 9.71
C SER A 126 -10.17 3.06 9.95
N VAL A 127 -9.44 3.85 9.16
CA VAL A 127 -9.55 5.32 9.19
C VAL A 127 -10.93 5.79 8.77
N GLY A 128 -11.61 5.08 7.87
CA GLY A 128 -13.00 5.35 7.51
C GLY A 128 -13.95 5.34 8.72
N PHE A 129 -13.72 4.45 9.69
CA PHE A 129 -14.47 4.44 10.95
C PHE A 129 -14.15 5.67 11.81
N THR A 130 -12.88 6.04 11.89
CA THR A 130 -12.45 7.22 12.67
C THR A 130 -13.05 8.51 12.13
N ILE A 131 -13.18 8.62 10.80
CA ILE A 131 -13.80 9.78 10.14
C ILE A 131 -15.31 9.64 9.93
N SER A 132 -15.94 8.65 10.54
CA SER A 132 -17.40 8.41 10.38
C SER A 132 -18.25 9.58 10.85
N GLU A 133 -17.79 10.36 11.84
CA GLU A 133 -18.47 11.57 12.29
C GLU A 133 -18.39 12.75 11.29
N TYR A 134 -17.54 12.62 10.25
CA TYR A 134 -17.42 13.65 9.23
C TYR A 134 -18.59 13.56 8.25
N GLY A 135 -19.10 14.71 7.83
CA GLY A 135 -20.02 14.77 6.70
C GLY A 135 -19.31 14.21 5.43
N TRP A 136 -20.11 13.67 4.51
CA TRP A 136 -19.57 12.98 3.32
C TRP A 136 -18.54 13.81 2.54
N LEU A 137 -18.73 15.13 2.46
CA LEU A 137 -17.80 16.04 1.77
C LEU A 137 -16.46 16.14 2.48
N MET A 138 -16.46 16.19 3.83
CA MET A 138 -15.23 16.21 4.62
C MET A 138 -14.49 14.88 4.54
N ALA A 139 -15.23 13.76 4.58
CA ALA A 139 -14.66 12.43 4.40
C ALA A 139 -14.00 12.28 3.02
N LEU A 140 -14.66 12.77 1.96
CA LEU A 140 -14.12 12.77 0.61
C LEU A 140 -12.84 13.61 0.51
N VAL A 141 -12.84 14.83 1.06
CA VAL A 141 -11.64 15.69 1.05
C VAL A 141 -10.50 15.06 1.83
N CYS A 142 -10.77 14.48 3.01
CA CYS A 142 -9.78 13.75 3.78
C CYS A 142 -9.18 12.60 2.94
N SER A 143 -10.01 11.78 2.30
CA SER A 143 -9.57 10.67 1.45
C SER A 143 -8.74 11.13 0.24
N LEU A 144 -9.06 12.26 -0.37
CA LEU A 144 -8.28 12.85 -1.47
C LEU A 144 -6.91 13.38 -0.99
N ILE A 145 -6.83 13.93 0.21
CA ILE A 145 -5.56 14.34 0.83
C ILE A 145 -4.70 13.10 1.04
N VAL A 146 -5.27 12.03 1.63
CA VAL A 146 -4.58 10.74 1.83
C VAL A 146 -4.04 10.21 0.49
N ALA A 147 -4.88 10.14 -0.54
CA ALA A 147 -4.48 9.68 -1.88
C ALA A 147 -3.31 10.48 -2.46
N THR A 148 -3.37 11.81 -2.35
CA THR A 148 -2.35 12.71 -2.89
C THR A 148 -1.01 12.53 -2.16
N VAL A 149 -1.04 12.50 -0.85
CA VAL A 149 0.16 12.30 -0.02
C VAL A 149 0.76 10.93 -0.30
N THR A 150 -0.07 9.87 -0.35
CA THR A 150 0.38 8.50 -0.66
C THR A 150 1.02 8.43 -2.05
N PHE A 151 0.43 9.08 -3.06
CA PHE A 151 1.02 9.12 -4.40
C PHE A 151 2.46 9.64 -4.38
N PHE A 152 2.72 10.77 -3.73
CA PHE A 152 4.07 11.35 -3.66
C PHE A 152 5.02 10.50 -2.81
N ILE A 153 4.54 9.90 -1.73
CA ILE A 153 5.33 9.01 -0.89
C ILE A 153 5.71 7.74 -1.66
N CYS A 154 4.79 7.16 -2.44
CA CYS A 154 5.05 6.00 -3.29
C CYS A 154 6.03 6.32 -4.43
N GLU A 155 5.92 7.49 -5.07
CA GLU A 155 6.90 7.96 -6.07
C GLU A 155 8.30 8.08 -5.47
N ALA A 156 8.40 8.59 -4.24
CA ALA A 156 9.67 8.64 -3.51
C ALA A 156 10.21 7.21 -3.23
N GLY A 157 9.34 6.30 -2.78
CA GLY A 157 9.69 4.90 -2.55
C GLY A 157 10.21 4.20 -3.81
N LEU A 158 9.49 4.34 -4.93
CA LEU A 158 9.91 3.82 -6.24
C LEU A 158 11.27 4.40 -6.68
N SER A 159 11.45 5.71 -6.52
CA SER A 159 12.69 6.38 -6.91
C SER A 159 13.89 5.91 -6.09
N LEU A 160 13.70 5.74 -4.78
CA LEU A 160 14.71 5.18 -3.89
C LEU A 160 14.99 3.71 -4.25
N GLY A 161 13.93 2.91 -4.45
CA GLY A 161 14.06 1.51 -4.85
C GLY A 161 14.86 1.34 -6.14
N LYS A 162 14.58 2.13 -7.16
CA LYS A 162 15.34 2.13 -8.42
C LYS A 162 16.81 2.46 -8.20
N LYS A 163 17.10 3.51 -7.43
CA LYS A 163 18.48 3.93 -7.14
C LYS A 163 19.26 2.84 -6.43
N PHE A 164 18.67 2.21 -5.43
CA PHE A 164 19.30 1.11 -4.71
C PHE A 164 19.36 -0.17 -5.55
N GLY A 165 18.33 -0.45 -6.36
CA GLY A 165 18.25 -1.60 -7.25
C GLY A 165 19.42 -1.64 -8.25
N THR A 166 19.76 -0.49 -8.85
CA THR A 166 20.92 -0.38 -9.75
C THR A 166 22.27 -0.57 -9.04
N GLN A 167 22.36 -0.29 -7.74
CA GLN A 167 23.57 -0.45 -6.95
C GLN A 167 23.78 -1.88 -6.41
N LEU A 168 22.67 -2.56 -6.08
CA LEU A 168 22.71 -3.89 -5.48
C LEU A 168 22.87 -5.02 -6.50
N SER A 169 22.76 -4.76 -7.82
CA SER A 169 22.75 -5.79 -8.87
C SER A 169 21.80 -6.94 -8.48
N GLY A 170 21.98 -8.16 -8.93
CA GLY A 170 21.04 -9.28 -8.73
C GLY A 170 20.54 -9.57 -7.29
N LYS A 171 20.95 -8.82 -6.25
CA LYS A 171 20.43 -8.95 -4.88
C LYS A 171 19.25 -8.04 -4.58
N ALA A 172 18.90 -7.12 -5.49
CA ALA A 172 17.80 -6.18 -5.28
C ALA A 172 16.45 -6.90 -5.15
N SER A 173 16.19 -7.91 -5.98
CA SER A 173 14.96 -8.72 -5.90
C SER A 173 14.85 -9.51 -4.59
N ILE A 174 15.99 -10.00 -4.07
CA ILE A 174 16.00 -10.66 -2.75
C ILE A 174 15.58 -9.67 -1.66
N LEU A 175 16.17 -8.47 -1.67
CA LEU A 175 15.83 -7.43 -0.67
C LEU A 175 14.36 -7.02 -0.77
N GLY A 176 13.86 -6.78 -1.99
CA GLY A 176 12.44 -6.46 -2.21
C GLY A 176 11.52 -7.57 -1.72
N GLY A 177 11.83 -8.83 -2.00
CA GLY A 177 11.08 -9.98 -1.53
C GLY A 177 11.04 -10.10 0.00
N VAL A 178 12.19 -9.88 0.67
CA VAL A 178 12.27 -9.86 2.14
C VAL A 178 11.40 -8.75 2.73
N ILE A 179 11.43 -7.55 2.14
CA ILE A 179 10.59 -6.42 2.57
C ILE A 179 9.11 -6.78 2.48
N LEU A 180 8.65 -7.32 1.34
CA LEU A 180 7.24 -7.69 1.15
C LEU A 180 6.77 -8.76 2.14
N ILE A 181 7.57 -9.79 2.37
CA ILE A 181 7.26 -10.83 3.37
C ILE A 181 7.23 -10.23 4.77
N GLY A 182 8.18 -9.34 5.10
CA GLY A 182 8.22 -8.64 6.38
C GLY A 182 6.95 -7.83 6.64
N ILE A 183 6.49 -7.07 5.65
CA ILE A 183 5.24 -6.29 5.72
C ILE A 183 4.03 -7.23 5.90
N GLY A 184 3.94 -8.31 5.10
CA GLY A 184 2.87 -9.27 5.22
C GLY A 184 2.78 -9.91 6.62
N LEU A 185 3.94 -10.20 7.23
CA LEU A 185 4.03 -10.69 8.61
C LEU A 185 3.65 -9.62 9.63
N GLU A 186 4.07 -8.38 9.44
CA GLU A 186 3.73 -7.25 10.33
C GLU A 186 2.21 -7.03 10.36
N ILE A 187 1.57 -6.93 9.18
CA ILE A 187 0.11 -6.79 9.06
C ILE A 187 -0.60 -7.97 9.73
N PHE A 188 -0.09 -9.18 9.54
CA PHE A 188 -0.67 -10.38 10.13
C PHE A 188 -0.58 -10.37 11.66
N ILE A 189 0.61 -10.11 12.21
CA ILE A 189 0.83 -10.10 13.65
C ILE A 189 0.00 -8.99 14.31
N SER A 190 0.02 -7.80 13.75
CA SER A 190 -0.74 -6.66 14.25
C SER A 190 -2.25 -6.89 14.18
N GLY A 191 -2.75 -7.51 13.11
CA GLY A 191 -4.17 -7.73 12.92
C GLY A 191 -4.74 -8.96 13.67
N VAL A 192 -3.90 -9.91 14.08
CA VAL A 192 -4.35 -11.13 14.80
C VAL A 192 -4.07 -11.06 16.30
N PHE A 193 -2.98 -10.42 16.70
CA PHE A 193 -2.51 -10.41 18.10
C PHE A 193 -2.52 -9.00 18.73
N GLY A 194 -2.72 -7.91 17.96
CA GLY A 194 -2.86 -6.53 18.45
C GLY A 194 -4.31 -6.19 18.65
#